data_3784efe5ba22f9e87c600163140645c2
#
_entry.id   3784efe5ba22f9e87c600163140645c2
#
_cell.length_a   1.000
_cell.length_b   1.000
_cell.length_c   1.000
_cell.angle_alpha   90.00
_cell.angle_beta   90.00
_cell.angle_gamma   90.00
#
_symmetry.space_group_name_H-M   'P 1'
#
loop_
_entity.id
_entity.type
_entity.pdbx_description
1 polymer ?
#
loop_
_entity_poly.entity_id
_entity_poly.type
_entity_poly.pdbx_seq_one_letter_code
_entity_poly.pdbx_strand_id
1 'polypeptide(L)'
;TEGLGGSAGISPYTASKHGVVGLTKALAVELGPLGVTVNAVCPGPIHTGMTQYIPDEDKQKFARRRTALKRFGNPEEVAHITLSLVLPSSSYITGAAVPVDGGMRARNN
;
A
#
# COMPACT_ATOMS: atom_id res chain seq x y z
N THR A 1 10.51 0.53 7.00
CA THR A 1 9.57 1.39 7.71
C THR A 1 9.81 1.34 9.21
N GLU A 2 8.92 1.95 9.95
CA GLU A 2 9.04 2.02 11.41
C GLU A 2 9.12 0.66 12.06
N GLY A 3 8.41 -0.31 11.52
CA GLY A 3 8.46 -1.67 12.05
C GLY A 3 9.85 -2.25 11.99
N LEU A 4 10.57 -1.91 10.95
CA LEU A 4 11.95 -2.36 10.80
C LEU A 4 12.88 -1.64 11.75
N GLY A 5 12.49 -0.48 12.21
CA GLY A 5 13.25 0.26 13.19
C GLY A 5 13.11 -0.27 14.60
N GLY A 6 12.36 -1.34 14.78
CA GLY A 6 12.25 -1.97 16.06
C GLY A 6 11.22 -1.38 17.00
N SER A 7 10.36 -0.54 16.50
CA SER A 7 9.29 0.01 17.31
C SER A 7 8.26 -1.09 17.62
N ALA A 8 8.04 -1.38 18.86
CA ALA A 8 7.19 -2.49 19.28
C ALA A 8 5.75 -2.36 18.77
N GLY A 9 5.22 -1.14 18.71
CA GLY A 9 3.86 -0.93 18.23
C GLY A 9 3.69 -1.12 16.75
N ILE A 10 4.78 -1.15 15.98
CA ILE A 10 4.76 -1.23 14.54
C ILE A 10 5.09 -2.61 14.04
N SER A 11 5.77 -3.43 14.84
CA SER A 11 6.13 -4.79 14.45
C SER A 11 4.94 -5.64 13.98
N PRO A 12 3.79 -5.65 14.68
CA PRO A 12 2.64 -6.40 14.19
C PRO A 12 2.12 -5.92 12.85
N TYR A 13 2.14 -4.61 12.62
CA TYR A 13 1.74 -4.05 11.34
C TYR A 13 2.68 -4.51 10.22
N THR A 14 3.99 -4.47 10.47
CA THR A 14 4.99 -4.91 9.50
C THR A 14 4.83 -6.39 9.17
N ALA A 15 4.62 -7.21 10.20
CA ALA A 15 4.40 -8.64 10.01
C ALA A 15 3.14 -8.91 9.19
N SER A 16 2.06 -8.19 9.48
CA SER A 16 0.81 -8.31 8.75
C SER A 16 0.97 -7.94 7.29
N LYS A 17 1.71 -6.87 7.01
CA LYS A 17 1.97 -6.42 5.65
C LYS A 17 2.79 -7.45 4.87
N HIS A 18 3.83 -8.01 5.49
CA HIS A 18 4.61 -9.08 4.86
C HIS A 18 3.76 -10.31 4.60
N GLY A 19 2.84 -10.62 5.50
CA GLY A 19 1.90 -11.71 5.33
C GLY A 19 1.00 -11.52 4.12
N VAL A 20 0.47 -10.32 3.94
CA VAL A 20 -0.38 -10.00 2.79
C VAL A 20 0.40 -10.13 1.48
N VAL A 21 1.63 -9.62 1.43
CA VAL A 21 2.47 -9.73 0.24
C VAL A 21 2.79 -11.19 -0.07
N GLY A 22 3.17 -11.96 0.94
CA GLY A 22 3.47 -13.37 0.78
C GLY A 22 2.27 -14.18 0.30
N LEU A 23 1.11 -13.93 0.89
CA LEU A 23 -0.13 -14.60 0.50
C LEU A 23 -0.51 -14.23 -0.93
N THR A 24 -0.35 -12.96 -1.32
CA THR A 24 -0.64 -12.51 -2.67
C THR A 24 0.20 -13.29 -3.69
N LYS A 25 1.48 -13.42 -3.43
CA LYS A 25 2.37 -14.16 -4.31
C LYS A 25 2.02 -15.65 -4.38
N ALA A 26 1.75 -16.25 -3.24
CA ALA A 26 1.38 -17.67 -3.18
C ALA A 26 0.10 -17.94 -3.96
N LEU A 27 -0.92 -17.11 -3.76
CA LEU A 27 -2.19 -17.26 -4.46
C LEU A 27 -2.04 -17.01 -5.96
N ALA A 28 -1.20 -16.05 -6.35
CA ALA A 28 -0.95 -15.77 -7.76
C ALA A 28 -0.37 -17.00 -8.46
N VAL A 29 0.58 -17.67 -7.82
CA VAL A 29 1.19 -18.88 -8.38
C VAL A 29 0.17 -20.03 -8.42
N GLU A 30 -0.59 -20.20 -7.36
CA GLU A 30 -1.57 -21.27 -7.27
C GLU A 30 -2.70 -21.12 -8.28
N LEU A 31 -3.22 -19.91 -8.44
CA LEU A 31 -4.40 -19.65 -9.27
C LEU A 31 -4.05 -19.26 -10.70
N GLY A 32 -2.77 -18.97 -10.97
CA GLY A 32 -2.34 -18.61 -12.32
C GLY A 32 -2.75 -19.59 -13.40
N PRO A 33 -2.60 -20.91 -13.19
CA PRO A 33 -3.03 -21.88 -14.22
C PRO A 33 -4.51 -21.83 -14.54
N LEU A 34 -5.31 -21.26 -13.65
CA LEU A 34 -6.76 -21.10 -13.89
C LEU A 34 -7.09 -19.77 -14.58
N GLY A 35 -6.07 -18.98 -14.93
CA GLY A 35 -6.28 -17.68 -15.56
C GLY A 35 -6.71 -16.58 -14.59
N VAL A 36 -6.46 -16.77 -13.30
CA VAL A 36 -6.82 -15.79 -12.27
C VAL A 36 -5.57 -14.99 -11.88
N THR A 37 -5.70 -13.68 -11.85
CA THR A 37 -4.63 -12.81 -11.36
C THR A 37 -4.92 -12.38 -9.92
N VAL A 38 -3.87 -12.29 -9.12
CA VAL A 38 -3.99 -11.88 -7.72
C VAL A 38 -2.93 -10.81 -7.44
N ASN A 39 -3.38 -9.64 -7.07
CA ASN A 39 -2.50 -8.51 -6.77
C ASN A 39 -2.95 -7.84 -5.49
N ALA A 40 -2.04 -7.16 -4.83
CA ALA A 40 -2.36 -6.38 -3.63
C ALA A 40 -2.06 -4.91 -3.88
N VAL A 41 -2.93 -4.05 -3.37
CA VAL A 41 -2.69 -2.60 -3.35
C VAL A 41 -2.41 -2.24 -1.90
N CYS A 42 -1.30 -1.57 -1.67
CA CYS A 42 -0.83 -1.23 -0.33
C CYS A 42 -0.84 0.29 -0.14
N PRO A 43 -1.96 0.85 0.33
CA PRO A 43 -2.05 2.31 0.50
C PRO A 43 -1.23 2.77 1.70
N GLY A 44 -0.69 3.98 1.59
CA GLY A 44 -0.07 4.68 2.70
C GLY A 44 -1.05 5.65 3.35
N PRO A 45 -0.58 6.84 3.74
CA PRO A 45 -1.46 7.83 4.36
C PRO A 45 -2.40 8.44 3.33
N ILE A 46 -3.68 8.14 3.47
CA ILE A 46 -4.72 8.54 2.52
C ILE A 46 -5.78 9.36 3.26
N HIS A 47 -6.28 10.40 2.61
CA HIS A 47 -7.42 11.15 3.14
C HIS A 47 -8.66 10.27 3.10
N THR A 48 -9.16 9.87 4.27
CA THR A 48 -10.33 9.01 4.38
C THR A 48 -11.23 9.53 5.49
N GLY A 49 -12.39 8.93 5.65
CA GLY A 49 -13.25 9.24 6.78
C GLY A 49 -12.57 9.04 8.12
N MET A 50 -11.66 8.06 8.21
CA MET A 50 -10.93 7.81 9.45
C MET A 50 -9.86 8.86 9.74
N THR A 51 -9.30 9.48 8.70
CA THR A 51 -8.25 10.49 8.88
C THR A 51 -8.77 11.92 8.87
N GLN A 52 -10.07 12.12 8.62
CA GLN A 52 -10.63 13.48 8.55
C GLN A 52 -10.57 14.21 9.89
N TYR A 53 -10.47 13.46 11.00
CA TYR A 53 -10.41 14.07 12.34
C TYR A 53 -9.01 14.49 12.73
N ILE A 54 -8.01 14.14 11.93
CA ILE A 54 -6.64 14.55 12.19
C ILE A 54 -6.48 15.99 11.70
N PRO A 55 -6.00 16.91 12.53
CA PRO A 55 -5.78 18.30 12.09
C PRO A 55 -4.86 18.36 10.89
N ASP A 56 -5.14 19.26 9.96
CA ASP A 56 -4.35 19.41 8.75
C ASP A 56 -2.87 19.63 9.04
N GLU A 57 -2.59 20.40 10.07
CA GLU A 57 -1.23 20.67 10.51
C GLU A 57 -0.48 19.38 10.85
N ASP A 58 -1.17 18.47 11.54
CA ASP A 58 -0.57 17.18 11.93
C ASP A 58 -0.38 16.28 10.71
N LYS A 59 -1.34 16.29 9.80
CA LYS A 59 -1.22 15.54 8.55
C LYS A 59 -0.02 16.02 7.74
N GLN A 60 0.17 17.34 7.65
CA GLN A 60 1.29 17.90 6.93
C GLN A 60 2.62 17.54 7.55
N LYS A 61 2.70 17.58 8.87
CA LYS A 61 3.93 17.17 9.57
C LYS A 61 4.26 15.72 9.32
N PHE A 62 3.27 14.85 9.42
CA PHE A 62 3.44 13.43 9.18
C PHE A 62 3.91 13.21 7.74
N ALA A 63 3.23 13.81 6.78
CA ALA A 63 3.53 13.62 5.37
C ALA A 63 4.94 14.08 5.02
N ARG A 64 5.36 15.23 5.56
CA ARG A 64 6.70 15.74 5.29
C ARG A 64 7.80 14.85 5.84
N ARG A 65 7.52 14.19 6.96
CA ARG A 65 8.51 13.33 7.60
C ARG A 65 8.54 11.94 7.00
N ARG A 66 7.40 11.44 6.55
CA ARG A 66 7.25 10.04 6.24
C ARG A 66 7.09 9.72 4.76
N THR A 67 6.65 10.67 3.96
CA THR A 67 6.46 10.42 2.54
C THR A 67 7.44 11.22 1.70
N ALA A 68 7.81 10.67 0.55
CA ALA A 68 8.66 11.38 -0.40
C ALA A 68 7.91 12.51 -1.10
N LEU A 69 6.61 12.29 -1.38
CA LEU A 69 5.80 13.30 -2.04
C LEU A 69 5.29 14.38 -1.08
N LYS A 70 5.50 14.18 0.21
CA LYS A 70 5.23 15.16 1.26
C LYS A 70 3.76 15.57 1.33
N ARG A 71 2.88 14.63 1.07
CA ARG A 71 1.44 14.83 1.17
C ARG A 71 0.73 13.51 1.39
N PHE A 72 -0.50 13.59 1.90
CA PHE A 72 -1.41 12.44 1.91
C PHE A 72 -1.90 12.20 0.48
N GLY A 73 -2.24 10.97 0.19
CA GLY A 73 -2.88 10.64 -1.07
C GLY A 73 -4.39 10.85 -1.00
N ASN A 74 -5.01 10.91 -2.15
CA ASN A 74 -6.47 10.99 -2.24
C ASN A 74 -7.03 9.60 -2.54
N PRO A 75 -8.27 9.30 -2.08
CA PRO A 75 -8.88 8.01 -2.34
C PRO A 75 -8.91 7.63 -3.82
N GLU A 76 -9.08 8.61 -4.69
CA GLU A 76 -9.11 8.39 -6.14
C GLU A 76 -7.80 7.82 -6.65
N GLU A 77 -6.69 8.16 -6.01
CA GLU A 77 -5.38 7.66 -6.43
C GLU A 77 -5.23 6.16 -6.13
N VAL A 78 -5.86 5.68 -5.06
CA VAL A 78 -5.90 4.25 -4.76
C VAL A 78 -6.91 3.54 -5.67
N ALA A 79 -8.07 4.15 -5.87
CA ALA A 79 -9.11 3.57 -6.71
C ALA A 79 -8.65 3.41 -8.16
N HIS A 80 -7.88 4.37 -8.66
CA HIS A 80 -7.38 4.34 -10.02
C HIS A 80 -6.51 3.12 -10.29
N ILE A 81 -5.54 2.86 -9.43
CA ILE A 81 -4.67 1.70 -9.63
C ILE A 81 -5.43 0.38 -9.42
N THR A 82 -6.36 0.35 -8.49
CA THR A 82 -7.18 -0.83 -8.26
C THR A 82 -7.98 -1.18 -9.51
N LEU A 83 -8.62 -0.19 -10.11
CA LEU A 83 -9.36 -0.39 -11.35
C LEU A 83 -8.43 -0.83 -12.48
N SER A 84 -7.25 -0.21 -12.60
CA SER A 84 -6.30 -0.55 -13.64
C SER A 84 -5.87 -2.01 -13.58
N LEU A 85 -5.73 -2.55 -12.39
CA LEU A 85 -5.28 -3.94 -12.22
C LEU A 85 -6.32 -4.97 -12.66
N VAL A 86 -7.60 -4.61 -12.70
CA VAL A 86 -8.66 -5.54 -13.10
C VAL A 86 -9.05 -5.42 -14.56
N LEU A 87 -8.45 -4.49 -15.29
CA LEU A 87 -8.75 -4.33 -16.71
C LEU A 87 -8.07 -5.41 -17.55
N PRO A 88 -8.66 -5.79 -18.69
CA PRO A 88 -8.04 -6.80 -19.56
C PRO A 88 -6.63 -6.43 -20.02
N SER A 89 -6.33 -5.14 -20.13
CA SER A 89 -4.99 -4.68 -20.50
C SER A 89 -3.93 -5.01 -19.46
N SER A 90 -4.34 -5.36 -18.25
CA SER A 90 -3.43 -5.74 -17.18
C SER A 90 -3.43 -7.24 -16.91
N SER A 91 -3.90 -8.04 -17.85
CA SER A 91 -4.10 -9.48 -17.65
C SER A 91 -2.81 -10.27 -17.45
N TYR A 92 -1.66 -9.68 -17.72
CA TYR A 92 -0.37 -10.32 -17.49
C TYR A 92 0.27 -9.89 -16.17
N ILE A 93 -0.42 -9.11 -15.36
CA ILE A 93 0.08 -8.66 -14.06
C ILE A 93 -0.54 -9.55 -12.98
N THR A 94 0.31 -10.26 -12.26
CA THR A 94 -0.15 -11.07 -11.12
C THR A 94 0.99 -11.21 -10.13
N GLY A 95 0.66 -11.40 -8.87
CA GLY A 95 1.65 -11.54 -7.81
C GLY A 95 2.30 -10.24 -7.39
N ALA A 96 1.78 -9.10 -7.82
CA ALA A 96 2.36 -7.80 -7.52
C ALA A 96 1.75 -7.21 -6.26
N ALA A 97 2.58 -6.54 -5.48
CA ALA A 97 2.14 -5.71 -4.37
C ALA A 97 2.52 -4.27 -4.72
N VAL A 98 1.53 -3.43 -4.95
CA VAL A 98 1.73 -2.07 -5.46
C VAL A 98 1.54 -1.07 -4.32
N PRO A 99 2.60 -0.41 -3.86
CA PRO A 99 2.44 0.64 -2.86
C PRO A 99 1.85 1.91 -3.51
N VAL A 100 0.85 2.48 -2.85
CA VAL A 100 0.27 3.76 -3.24
C VAL A 100 0.40 4.65 -2.02
N ASP A 101 1.63 5.07 -1.75
CA ASP A 101 2.00 5.62 -0.45
C ASP A 101 2.86 6.88 -0.52
N GLY A 102 2.94 7.49 -1.69
CA GLY A 102 3.75 8.71 -1.85
C GLY A 102 5.23 8.49 -1.59
N GLY A 103 5.70 7.26 -1.71
CA GLY A 103 7.11 6.94 -1.48
C GLY A 103 7.45 6.68 -0.02
N MET A 104 6.47 6.54 0.84
CA MET A 104 6.73 6.30 2.27
C MET A 104 7.59 5.07 2.49
N ARG A 105 7.25 3.99 1.82
CA ARG A 105 7.97 2.75 1.95
C ARG A 105 9.40 2.84 1.42
N ALA A 106 9.57 3.51 0.29
CA ALA A 106 10.88 3.72 -0.30
C ALA A 106 11.76 4.62 0.58
N ARG A 107 11.15 5.63 1.17
CA ARG A 107 11.86 6.60 2.00
C ARG A 107 12.39 5.99 3.29
N ASN A 108 11.71 5.00 3.82
CA ASN A 108 12.06 4.41 5.11
C ASN A 108 13.04 3.25 4.99
N ASN A 109 13.57 3.04 3.85
CA ASN A 109 14.65 2.07 3.67
C ASN A 109 16.04 2.70 3.93
#